data_90eed255dca4e924cff731041efb6162
#
_entry.id   90eed255dca4e924cff731041efb6162
#
_cell.length_a   1.000
_cell.length_b   1.000
_cell.length_c   1.000
_cell.angle_alpha   90.00
_cell.angle_beta   90.00
_cell.angle_gamma   90.00
#
_symmetry.space_group_name_H-M   'P 1'
#
loop_
_entity.id
_entity.type
_entity.pdbx_description
1 polymer ?
#
loop_
_entity_poly.entity_id
_entity_poly.type
_entity_poly.pdbx_seq_one_letter_code
_entity_poly.pdbx_strand_id
1 'polypeptide(L)'
;WTKIVNGIKGDHFARTIREDPVRRGLLFAGTERGVYVSFDDGQNWQWLQKNLPFVPVHDLTIKDNDVIAATHGRSFWVMDDISALRQYTPAIAEKGAHLFKPVDAYRTQWSGGFGGGGRGGSTVGGNPQSGAVVYYTLKSPNQKVTIDFMDAKGTVIQSFTSDMDPDAAADSVRQEQARAARIDSLVRGGASRDSAMRLVRAAAGGPGGGGGGGGGFGGGARRPRVPNRAGLNTFAWNLRYPDAVSFDNLIMWAANTTGPVAPPGTYAVKLTANGESQTQRILVKKDPRGTATDADLLAQFNLLIAIRDKTTEANNAVRMARNMRWNVNDRTGKLTGAPAEEFKAIAGTMMKEVTSAEQEVYQTKNESNQDPLNFPIKLNNEVAGVASYVGQGEYRPTKQAYQVFEELKVEVDKQIKALKSSMDANLPKLNAILRAAGLQELKPSTEEIKPQRPNVVS
;
A
#
# COMPACT_ATOMS: atom_id res chain seq x y z
N TRP A 1 33.81 -34.13 -27.28
CA TRP A 1 32.50 -33.70 -26.82
C TRP A 1 32.20 -34.34 -25.47
N THR A 2 31.80 -33.53 -24.48
CA THR A 2 31.35 -34.04 -23.19
C THR A 2 29.86 -33.78 -23.05
N LYS A 3 29.11 -34.77 -22.58
CA LYS A 3 27.68 -34.66 -22.33
C LYS A 3 27.43 -33.91 -21.02
N ILE A 4 26.75 -32.78 -21.06
CA ILE A 4 26.50 -31.90 -19.89
C ILE A 4 24.99 -31.86 -19.57
N VAL A 5 24.42 -32.95 -19.08
CA VAL A 5 22.96 -33.12 -18.86
C VAL A 5 22.59 -33.44 -17.40
N ASN A 6 23.56 -33.34 -16.48
CA ASN A 6 23.31 -33.63 -15.08
C ASN A 6 22.16 -32.75 -14.51
N GLY A 7 21.09 -33.41 -14.01
CA GLY A 7 19.90 -32.72 -13.52
C GLY A 7 18.77 -32.55 -14.56
N ILE A 8 19.03 -32.75 -15.87
CA ILE A 8 17.96 -32.79 -16.88
C ILE A 8 17.33 -34.19 -16.86
N LYS A 9 16.01 -34.26 -16.77
CA LYS A 9 15.28 -35.53 -16.81
C LYS A 9 15.41 -36.21 -18.20
N GLY A 10 15.46 -37.55 -18.24
CA GLY A 10 15.78 -38.28 -19.44
C GLY A 10 14.81 -38.14 -20.62
N ASP A 11 13.54 -37.82 -20.34
CA ASP A 11 12.50 -37.54 -21.33
C ASP A 11 12.38 -36.05 -21.70
N HIS A 12 13.24 -35.21 -21.15
CA HIS A 12 13.29 -33.76 -21.41
C HIS A 12 14.45 -33.40 -22.34
N PHE A 13 14.44 -33.87 -23.57
CA PHE A 13 15.53 -33.57 -24.51
C PHE A 13 15.59 -32.05 -24.82
N ALA A 14 16.82 -31.52 -24.89
CA ALA A 14 17.09 -30.13 -25.15
C ALA A 14 16.81 -29.76 -26.61
N ARG A 15 16.19 -28.59 -26.81
CA ARG A 15 15.93 -27.99 -28.14
C ARG A 15 16.79 -26.77 -28.40
N THR A 16 17.03 -25.98 -27.37
CA THR A 16 17.80 -24.75 -27.46
C THR A 16 18.57 -24.48 -26.17
N ILE A 17 19.70 -23.82 -26.28
CA ILE A 17 20.49 -23.32 -25.13
C ILE A 17 20.88 -21.89 -25.41
N ARG A 18 20.80 -21.04 -24.37
CA ARG A 18 21.27 -19.65 -24.39
C ARG A 18 22.09 -19.37 -23.16
N GLU A 19 23.26 -18.77 -23.35
CA GLU A 19 24.06 -18.18 -22.27
C GLU A 19 23.58 -16.76 -21.99
N ASP A 20 23.55 -16.38 -20.71
CA ASP A 20 23.25 -15.02 -20.31
C ASP A 20 24.38 -14.05 -20.76
N PRO A 21 24.07 -12.98 -21.48
CA PRO A 21 25.09 -12.06 -22.01
C PRO A 21 25.81 -11.25 -20.92
N VAL A 22 25.28 -11.25 -19.67
CA VAL A 22 25.82 -10.47 -18.54
C VAL A 22 26.62 -11.36 -17.58
N ARG A 23 26.12 -12.58 -17.29
CA ARG A 23 26.77 -13.53 -16.37
C ARG A 23 27.21 -14.77 -17.13
N ARG A 24 28.53 -14.87 -17.41
CA ARG A 24 29.12 -16.07 -18.01
C ARG A 24 28.84 -17.32 -17.14
N GLY A 25 28.51 -18.43 -17.79
CA GLY A 25 28.19 -19.71 -17.16
C GLY A 25 26.77 -19.79 -16.57
N LEU A 26 25.97 -18.72 -16.66
CA LEU A 26 24.53 -18.78 -16.45
C LEU A 26 23.85 -19.18 -17.77
N LEU A 27 23.37 -20.42 -17.83
CA LEU A 27 22.79 -20.98 -19.05
C LEU A 27 21.30 -21.26 -18.84
N PHE A 28 20.52 -21.08 -19.89
CA PHE A 28 19.13 -21.48 -19.96
C PHE A 28 18.94 -22.49 -21.08
N ALA A 29 18.28 -23.62 -20.80
CA ALA A 29 17.98 -24.65 -21.79
C ALA A 29 16.47 -24.79 -21.94
N GLY A 30 15.98 -24.59 -23.17
CA GLY A 30 14.62 -24.95 -23.58
C GLY A 30 14.57 -26.42 -23.94
N THR A 31 13.63 -27.14 -23.35
CA THR A 31 13.47 -28.59 -23.55
C THR A 31 12.08 -28.92 -24.05
N GLU A 32 11.83 -30.19 -24.33
CA GLU A 32 10.51 -30.71 -24.69
C GLU A 32 9.44 -30.46 -23.62
N ARG A 33 9.82 -30.19 -22.36
CA ARG A 33 8.89 -30.09 -21.25
C ARG A 33 8.99 -28.80 -20.43
N GLY A 34 9.75 -27.81 -20.90
CA GLY A 34 9.92 -26.54 -20.21
C GLY A 34 11.36 -26.05 -20.20
N VAL A 35 11.72 -25.22 -19.24
CA VAL A 35 13.01 -24.54 -19.17
C VAL A 35 13.84 -25.07 -17.99
N TYR A 36 15.15 -25.20 -18.23
CA TYR A 36 16.16 -25.47 -17.21
C TYR A 36 17.15 -24.30 -17.12
N VAL A 37 17.75 -24.13 -15.96
CA VAL A 37 18.81 -23.16 -15.69
C VAL A 37 20.03 -23.87 -15.12
N SER A 38 21.22 -23.45 -15.55
CA SER A 38 22.49 -23.83 -14.95
C SER A 38 23.22 -22.57 -14.48
N PHE A 39 23.88 -22.63 -13.32
CA PHE A 39 24.66 -21.54 -12.75
C PHE A 39 26.18 -21.82 -12.81
N ASP A 40 26.59 -22.96 -13.38
CA ASP A 40 27.93 -23.53 -13.36
C ASP A 40 28.37 -24.05 -14.74
N ASP A 41 28.03 -23.33 -15.80
CA ASP A 41 28.44 -23.63 -17.18
C ASP A 41 27.96 -25.02 -17.67
N GLY A 42 26.74 -25.40 -17.27
CA GLY A 42 26.08 -26.63 -17.68
C GLY A 42 26.50 -27.88 -16.89
N GLN A 43 27.32 -27.77 -15.85
CA GLN A 43 27.70 -28.91 -15.02
C GLN A 43 26.50 -29.49 -14.28
N ASN A 44 25.63 -28.60 -13.75
CA ASN A 44 24.38 -28.99 -13.09
C ASN A 44 23.23 -28.15 -13.61
N TRP A 45 22.09 -28.79 -13.86
CA TRP A 45 20.88 -28.16 -14.34
C TRP A 45 19.77 -28.27 -13.31
N GLN A 46 19.01 -27.18 -13.14
CA GLN A 46 17.84 -27.11 -12.29
C GLN A 46 16.61 -26.74 -13.12
N TRP A 47 15.48 -27.37 -12.81
CA TRP A 47 14.24 -27.10 -13.51
C TRP A 47 13.67 -25.74 -13.13
N LEU A 48 13.54 -24.86 -14.11
CA LEU A 48 13.02 -23.48 -13.97
C LEU A 48 11.61 -23.41 -14.58
N GLN A 49 10.63 -24.03 -13.95
CA GLN A 49 9.29 -24.14 -14.56
C GLN A 49 8.34 -23.03 -14.10
N LYS A 50 8.38 -22.65 -12.82
CA LYS A 50 7.44 -21.68 -12.24
C LYS A 50 5.99 -21.94 -12.74
N ASN A 51 5.35 -20.92 -13.37
CA ASN A 51 4.00 -21.01 -13.93
C ASN A 51 3.97 -21.35 -15.45
N LEU A 52 5.12 -21.60 -16.07
CA LEU A 52 5.19 -22.09 -17.44
C LEU A 52 4.52 -23.47 -17.53
N PRO A 53 3.54 -23.72 -18.43
CA PRO A 53 2.95 -25.04 -18.60
C PRO A 53 3.98 -26.06 -19.10
N PHE A 54 3.65 -27.34 -18.96
CA PHE A 54 4.42 -28.42 -19.60
C PHE A 54 4.27 -28.32 -21.12
N VAL A 55 5.27 -27.79 -21.78
CA VAL A 55 5.21 -27.48 -23.22
C VAL A 55 6.62 -27.48 -23.80
N PRO A 56 6.79 -27.93 -25.06
CA PRO A 56 8.06 -27.78 -25.75
C PRO A 56 8.47 -26.32 -25.88
N VAL A 57 9.70 -26.01 -25.51
CA VAL A 57 10.31 -24.69 -25.68
C VAL A 57 11.31 -24.75 -26.82
N HIS A 58 10.91 -24.23 -27.97
CA HIS A 58 11.67 -24.34 -29.21
C HIS A 58 12.82 -23.37 -29.30
N ASP A 59 12.63 -22.16 -28.73
CA ASP A 59 13.70 -21.16 -28.68
C ASP A 59 13.63 -20.35 -27.39
N LEU A 60 14.76 -19.77 -27.03
CA LEU A 60 14.95 -18.86 -25.90
C LEU A 60 15.70 -17.63 -26.39
N THR A 61 15.34 -16.47 -25.85
CA THR A 61 16.12 -15.25 -26.02
C THR A 61 16.24 -14.52 -24.71
N ILE A 62 17.37 -13.88 -24.47
CA ILE A 62 17.61 -13.04 -23.30
C ILE A 62 17.70 -11.61 -23.79
N LYS A 63 16.77 -10.76 -23.37
CA LYS A 63 16.72 -9.36 -23.71
C LYS A 63 16.77 -8.52 -22.44
N ASP A 64 17.80 -7.72 -22.32
CA ASP A 64 18.05 -6.93 -21.12
C ASP A 64 18.07 -7.80 -19.84
N ASN A 65 17.02 -7.74 -19.01
CA ASN A 65 16.87 -8.56 -17.81
C ASN A 65 15.80 -9.65 -17.92
N ASP A 66 15.29 -9.92 -19.12
CA ASP A 66 14.17 -10.84 -19.30
C ASP A 66 14.59 -12.07 -20.09
N VAL A 67 14.02 -13.24 -19.74
CA VAL A 67 14.12 -14.47 -20.52
C VAL A 67 12.78 -14.70 -21.22
N ILE A 68 12.84 -14.77 -22.55
CA ILE A 68 11.68 -14.97 -23.40
C ILE A 68 11.73 -16.41 -23.95
N ALA A 69 10.67 -17.18 -23.74
CA ALA A 69 10.52 -18.54 -24.20
C ALA A 69 9.48 -18.64 -25.31
N ALA A 70 9.90 -19.12 -26.50
CA ALA A 70 9.02 -19.46 -27.61
C ALA A 70 8.54 -20.90 -27.46
N THR A 71 7.25 -21.08 -27.17
CA THR A 71 6.68 -22.40 -26.91
C THR A 71 5.92 -22.95 -28.10
N HIS A 72 5.83 -24.28 -28.19
CA HIS A 72 4.99 -24.91 -29.18
C HIS A 72 3.52 -24.94 -28.72
N GLY A 73 2.70 -24.12 -29.37
CA GLY A 73 1.24 -24.10 -29.14
C GLY A 73 0.76 -23.37 -27.89
N ARG A 74 1.64 -22.70 -27.13
CA ARG A 74 1.28 -21.93 -25.93
C ARG A 74 1.83 -20.51 -25.95
N SER A 75 2.10 -19.97 -27.17
CA SER A 75 2.58 -18.60 -27.38
C SER A 75 3.95 -18.31 -26.73
N PHE A 76 4.30 -17.04 -26.57
CA PHE A 76 5.51 -16.58 -25.92
C PHE A 76 5.28 -16.40 -24.41
N TRP A 77 6.29 -16.76 -23.63
CA TRP A 77 6.34 -16.56 -22.19
C TRP A 77 7.53 -15.69 -21.83
N VAL A 78 7.33 -14.74 -20.94
CA VAL A 78 8.38 -13.86 -20.47
C VAL A 78 8.57 -14.06 -18.98
N MET A 79 9.81 -14.35 -18.57
CA MET A 79 10.23 -14.27 -17.19
C MET A 79 10.89 -12.92 -16.98
N ASP A 80 10.16 -12.00 -16.40
CA ASP A 80 10.64 -10.66 -16.09
C ASP A 80 11.72 -10.70 -15.03
N ASP A 81 12.75 -9.88 -15.19
CA ASP A 81 13.82 -9.56 -14.25
C ASP A 81 14.54 -10.77 -13.64
N ILE A 82 15.55 -11.27 -14.38
CA ILE A 82 16.45 -12.32 -13.92
C ILE A 82 17.65 -11.80 -13.09
N SER A 83 17.62 -10.55 -12.63
CA SER A 83 18.74 -9.93 -11.91
C SER A 83 19.12 -10.70 -10.63
N ALA A 84 18.16 -11.31 -9.96
CA ALA A 84 18.42 -12.17 -8.82
C ALA A 84 19.15 -13.47 -9.23
N LEU A 85 18.80 -14.06 -10.37
CA LEU A 85 19.50 -15.25 -10.90
C LEU A 85 20.93 -14.93 -11.29
N ARG A 86 21.17 -13.75 -11.85
CA ARG A 86 22.53 -13.28 -12.16
C ARG A 86 23.42 -13.12 -10.94
N GLN A 87 22.87 -12.86 -9.77
CA GLN A 87 23.58 -12.68 -8.50
C GLN A 87 23.64 -13.96 -7.65
N TYR A 88 22.76 -14.93 -7.96
CA TYR A 88 22.65 -16.16 -7.17
C TYR A 88 23.94 -16.99 -7.20
N THR A 89 24.37 -17.45 -6.03
CA THR A 89 25.44 -18.44 -5.85
C THR A 89 24.99 -19.48 -4.82
N PRO A 90 25.53 -20.71 -4.82
CA PRO A 90 25.21 -21.71 -3.79
C PRO A 90 25.41 -21.20 -2.36
N ALA A 91 26.43 -20.36 -2.12
CA ALA A 91 26.68 -19.75 -0.82
C ALA A 91 25.52 -18.82 -0.34
N ILE A 92 24.73 -18.26 -1.24
CA ILE A 92 23.55 -17.46 -0.88
C ILE A 92 22.44 -18.36 -0.32
N ALA A 93 22.28 -19.56 -0.82
CA ALA A 93 21.27 -20.51 -0.33
C ALA A 93 21.52 -20.93 1.13
N GLU A 94 22.76 -20.90 1.58
CA GLU A 94 23.14 -21.27 2.96
C GLU A 94 22.92 -20.12 3.97
N LYS A 95 22.75 -18.88 3.50
CA LYS A 95 22.49 -17.73 4.38
C LYS A 95 21.07 -17.80 4.95
N GLY A 96 20.90 -17.36 6.20
CA GLY A 96 19.57 -17.23 6.84
C GLY A 96 18.63 -16.33 6.04
N ALA A 97 19.16 -15.20 5.53
CA ALA A 97 18.52 -14.31 4.59
C ALA A 97 19.56 -13.64 3.68
N HIS A 98 19.15 -13.26 2.47
CA HIS A 98 19.99 -12.48 1.56
C HIS A 98 19.14 -11.51 0.72
N LEU A 99 19.55 -10.25 0.68
CA LEU A 99 18.94 -9.20 -0.13
C LEU A 99 19.77 -9.00 -1.41
N PHE A 100 19.19 -9.31 -2.55
CA PHE A 100 19.83 -9.05 -3.84
C PHE A 100 19.85 -7.55 -4.14
N LYS A 101 20.88 -7.10 -4.86
CA LYS A 101 20.92 -5.73 -5.38
C LYS A 101 19.78 -5.54 -6.39
N PRO A 102 18.86 -4.61 -6.15
CA PRO A 102 17.77 -4.34 -7.08
C PRO A 102 18.28 -3.72 -8.40
N VAL A 103 17.51 -3.88 -9.45
CA VAL A 103 17.69 -3.11 -10.69
C VAL A 103 17.18 -1.70 -10.51
N ASP A 104 17.57 -0.80 -11.42
CA ASP A 104 17.05 0.56 -11.45
C ASP A 104 15.53 0.55 -11.68
N ALA A 105 14.80 1.32 -10.89
CA ALA A 105 13.36 1.45 -11.02
C ALA A 105 12.99 2.65 -11.89
N TYR A 106 11.94 2.50 -12.70
CA TYR A 106 11.41 3.60 -13.49
C TYR A 106 10.09 4.11 -12.89
N ARG A 107 9.91 5.43 -12.90
CA ARG A 107 8.64 6.07 -12.55
C ARG A 107 7.62 5.90 -13.68
N THR A 108 7.34 4.66 -14.06
CA THR A 108 6.31 4.37 -15.04
C THR A 108 4.96 4.18 -14.35
N GLN A 109 3.94 4.86 -14.84
CA GLN A 109 2.56 4.53 -14.51
C GLN A 109 1.95 3.75 -15.66
N TRP A 110 1.61 2.50 -15.41
CA TRP A 110 0.78 1.76 -16.34
C TRP A 110 -0.66 2.25 -16.16
N SER A 111 -1.16 3.01 -17.11
CA SER A 111 -2.57 3.36 -17.12
C SER A 111 -3.36 2.08 -17.35
N GLY A 112 -4.01 1.57 -16.32
CA GLY A 112 -5.19 0.76 -16.53
C GLY A 112 -6.19 1.65 -17.27
N GLY A 113 -6.46 1.37 -18.55
CA GLY A 113 -7.40 2.15 -19.33
C GLY A 113 -8.72 2.30 -18.57
N PHE A 114 -9.41 3.40 -18.78
CA PHE A 114 -10.74 3.65 -18.22
C PHE A 114 -11.67 2.46 -18.57
N GLY A 115 -12.02 1.65 -17.58
CA GLY A 115 -12.70 0.38 -17.79
C GLY A 115 -11.81 -0.86 -17.84
N GLY A 116 -10.50 -0.69 -17.73
CA GLY A 116 -9.51 -1.78 -17.72
C GLY A 116 -9.27 -2.41 -16.35
N GLY A 117 -10.30 -2.77 -15.63
CA GLY A 117 -10.22 -3.92 -14.75
C GLY A 117 -10.04 -5.12 -15.66
N GLY A 118 -8.78 -5.48 -15.92
CA GLY A 118 -8.44 -6.55 -16.85
C GLY A 118 -9.11 -7.86 -16.46
N ARG A 119 -10.28 -8.10 -16.98
CA ARG A 119 -10.68 -9.44 -17.39
C ARG A 119 -9.86 -9.78 -18.64
N GLY A 120 -8.53 -9.69 -18.54
CA GLY A 120 -7.65 -10.34 -19.47
C GLY A 120 -8.00 -11.81 -19.38
N GLY A 121 -8.54 -12.39 -20.43
CA GLY A 121 -8.69 -13.82 -20.53
C GLY A 121 -7.33 -14.46 -20.21
N SER A 122 -7.30 -15.73 -19.87
CA SER A 122 -6.08 -16.50 -19.55
C SER A 122 -4.96 -16.45 -20.62
N THR A 123 -5.21 -15.76 -21.73
CA THR A 123 -4.32 -15.62 -22.87
C THR A 123 -3.62 -14.24 -22.96
N VAL A 124 -3.93 -13.29 -22.06
CA VAL A 124 -3.30 -11.96 -22.05
C VAL A 124 -2.19 -11.95 -21.01
N GLY A 125 -0.97 -11.60 -21.39
CA GLY A 125 0.16 -11.41 -20.49
C GLY A 125 -0.08 -10.22 -19.55
N GLY A 126 0.29 -10.36 -18.29
CA GLY A 126 0.31 -9.23 -17.33
C GLY A 126 1.50 -8.32 -17.62
N ASN A 127 1.38 -7.02 -17.30
CA ASN A 127 2.52 -6.13 -17.29
C ASN A 127 3.48 -6.50 -16.15
N PRO A 128 4.81 -6.23 -16.30
CA PRO A 128 5.76 -6.33 -15.19
C PRO A 128 5.33 -5.52 -13.98
N GLN A 129 5.78 -5.89 -12.80
CA GLN A 129 5.52 -5.11 -11.59
C GLN A 129 6.11 -3.70 -11.75
N SER A 130 5.28 -2.67 -11.55
CA SER A 130 5.74 -1.28 -11.54
C SER A 130 6.39 -0.92 -10.21
N GLY A 131 7.33 0.02 -10.24
CA GLY A 131 8.02 0.51 -9.06
C GLY A 131 9.38 -0.16 -8.83
N ALA A 132 9.87 -0.12 -7.61
CA ALA A 132 11.14 -0.73 -7.23
C ALA A 132 10.93 -2.17 -6.76
N VAL A 133 11.29 -3.12 -7.62
CA VAL A 133 11.18 -4.55 -7.33
C VAL A 133 12.42 -5.00 -6.56
N VAL A 134 12.19 -5.71 -5.46
CA VAL A 134 13.22 -6.21 -4.55
C VAL A 134 13.11 -7.73 -4.45
N TYR A 135 14.23 -8.42 -4.66
CA TYR A 135 14.35 -9.85 -4.49
C TYR A 135 15.15 -10.17 -3.23
N TYR A 136 14.74 -11.17 -2.48
CA TYR A 136 15.48 -11.68 -1.34
C TYR A 136 15.20 -13.16 -1.12
N THR A 137 16.17 -13.86 -0.53
CA THR A 137 15.99 -15.27 -0.14
C THR A 137 15.89 -15.40 1.36
N LEU A 138 15.13 -16.40 1.80
CA LEU A 138 15.03 -16.84 3.18
C LEU A 138 15.33 -18.34 3.24
N LYS A 139 16.15 -18.79 4.20
CA LYS A 139 16.47 -20.21 4.39
C LYS A 139 15.26 -20.96 4.93
N SER A 140 14.48 -20.34 5.83
CA SER A 140 13.30 -20.95 6.46
C SER A 140 12.06 -20.08 6.27
N PRO A 141 10.87 -20.67 6.17
CA PRO A 141 9.61 -19.92 6.05
C PRO A 141 9.17 -19.31 7.38
N ASN A 142 8.16 -18.43 7.31
CA ASN A 142 7.46 -17.84 8.47
C ASN A 142 8.32 -17.01 9.41
N GLN A 143 9.49 -16.54 8.94
CA GLN A 143 10.30 -15.60 9.69
C GLN A 143 9.64 -14.21 9.67
N LYS A 144 9.88 -13.43 10.75
CA LYS A 144 9.54 -12.01 10.72
C LYS A 144 10.48 -11.29 9.78
N VAL A 145 9.91 -10.64 8.76
CA VAL A 145 10.65 -9.88 7.76
C VAL A 145 10.12 -8.45 7.74
N THR A 146 11.03 -7.49 7.74
CA THR A 146 10.72 -6.08 7.54
C THR A 146 11.52 -5.56 6.35
N ILE A 147 10.87 -4.77 5.50
CA ILE A 147 11.50 -4.05 4.40
C ILE A 147 11.24 -2.56 4.58
N ASP A 148 12.32 -1.80 4.76
CA ASP A 148 12.28 -0.34 4.88
C ASP A 148 12.81 0.27 3.59
N PHE A 149 12.03 1.17 2.98
CA PHE A 149 12.50 2.03 1.90
C PHE A 149 12.87 3.38 2.48
N MET A 150 14.06 3.85 2.12
CA MET A 150 14.70 5.04 2.69
C MET A 150 15.09 6.03 1.60
N ASP A 151 15.08 7.31 1.94
CA ASP A 151 15.65 8.36 1.10
C ASP A 151 17.18 8.34 1.09
N ALA A 152 17.80 9.23 0.32
CA ALA A 152 19.24 9.35 0.21
C ALA A 152 19.92 9.74 1.54
N LYS A 153 19.19 10.26 2.53
CA LYS A 153 19.69 10.61 3.86
C LYS A 153 19.55 9.47 4.86
N GLY A 154 18.94 8.34 4.45
CA GLY A 154 18.64 7.21 5.32
C GLY A 154 17.36 7.35 6.13
N THR A 155 16.54 8.39 5.86
CA THR A 155 15.23 8.54 6.51
C THR A 155 14.26 7.52 5.94
N VAL A 156 13.59 6.76 6.80
CA VAL A 156 12.59 5.78 6.38
C VAL A 156 11.38 6.49 5.76
N ILE A 157 11.11 6.19 4.50
CA ILE A 157 9.91 6.66 3.78
C ILE A 157 8.72 5.77 4.11
N GLN A 158 8.89 4.46 3.94
CA GLN A 158 7.87 3.46 4.27
C GLN A 158 8.51 2.19 4.81
N SER A 159 7.82 1.56 5.76
CA SER A 159 8.17 0.26 6.31
C SER A 159 7.05 -0.73 6.06
N PHE A 160 7.42 -1.93 5.62
CA PHE A 160 6.50 -3.04 5.37
C PHE A 160 6.96 -4.26 6.16
N THR A 161 6.01 -5.04 6.67
CA THR A 161 6.30 -6.22 7.49
C THR A 161 5.58 -7.45 6.97
N SER A 162 6.14 -8.62 7.30
CA SER A 162 5.48 -9.90 7.11
C SER A 162 4.40 -10.17 8.17
N ASP A 163 4.42 -9.43 9.28
CA ASP A 163 3.41 -9.57 10.32
C ASP A 163 2.05 -9.11 9.79
N MET A 164 1.02 -9.78 10.23
CA MET A 164 -0.34 -9.34 9.93
C MET A 164 -0.66 -8.13 10.83
N ASP A 165 -1.19 -7.07 10.23
CA ASP A 165 -1.73 -5.96 11.00
C ASP A 165 -2.78 -6.52 11.98
N PRO A 166 -2.69 -6.21 13.29
CA PRO A 166 -3.64 -6.73 14.27
C PRO A 166 -5.11 -6.44 13.93
N ASP A 167 -5.38 -5.26 13.37
CA ASP A 167 -6.73 -4.88 12.92
C ASP A 167 -7.16 -5.70 11.69
N ALA A 168 -6.25 -5.91 10.73
CA ALA A 168 -6.50 -6.75 9.57
C ALA A 168 -6.66 -8.24 9.96
N ALA A 169 -5.96 -8.70 10.99
CA ALA A 169 -6.13 -10.04 11.54
C ALA A 169 -7.53 -10.19 12.18
N ALA A 170 -7.93 -9.24 13.01
CA ALA A 170 -9.25 -9.22 13.62
C ALA A 170 -10.38 -9.12 12.59
N ASP A 171 -10.20 -8.33 11.52
CA ASP A 171 -11.15 -8.25 10.41
C ASP A 171 -11.23 -9.55 9.60
N SER A 172 -10.10 -10.22 9.39
CA SER A 172 -10.07 -11.52 8.71
C SER A 172 -10.83 -12.58 9.50
N VAL A 173 -10.64 -12.63 10.82
CA VAL A 173 -11.38 -13.54 11.71
C VAL A 173 -12.88 -13.23 11.68
N ARG A 174 -13.26 -11.95 11.74
CA ARG A 174 -14.69 -11.53 11.64
C ARG A 174 -15.31 -11.89 10.30
N GLN A 175 -14.59 -11.68 9.20
CA GLN A 175 -15.06 -12.06 7.86
C GLN A 175 -15.22 -13.57 7.72
N GLU A 176 -14.31 -14.35 8.31
CA GLU A 176 -14.40 -15.82 8.31
C GLU A 176 -15.58 -16.31 9.14
N GLN A 177 -15.81 -15.73 10.32
CA GLN A 177 -16.98 -16.00 11.16
C GLN A 177 -18.29 -15.63 10.46
N ALA A 178 -18.36 -14.45 9.86
CA ALA A 178 -19.53 -14.01 9.10
C ALA A 178 -19.80 -14.91 7.88
N ARG A 179 -18.72 -15.38 7.23
CA ARG A 179 -18.81 -16.35 6.13
C ARG A 179 -19.32 -17.70 6.60
N ALA A 180 -18.80 -18.20 7.72
CA ALA A 180 -19.27 -19.45 8.33
C ALA A 180 -20.74 -19.36 8.72
N ALA A 181 -21.16 -18.28 9.41
CA ALA A 181 -22.53 -18.03 9.80
C ALA A 181 -23.49 -17.97 8.59
N ARG A 182 -23.03 -17.37 7.46
CA ARG A 182 -23.81 -17.31 6.22
C ARG A 182 -23.97 -18.69 5.55
N ILE A 183 -22.89 -19.51 5.58
CA ILE A 183 -22.97 -20.91 5.11
C ILE A 183 -23.97 -21.69 5.96
N ASP A 184 -23.88 -21.60 7.29
CA ASP A 184 -24.76 -22.31 8.22
C ASP A 184 -26.23 -21.84 8.09
N SER A 185 -26.46 -20.56 7.81
CA SER A 185 -27.80 -20.02 7.51
C SER A 185 -28.38 -20.63 6.24
N LEU A 186 -27.60 -20.74 5.16
CA LEU A 186 -28.01 -21.35 3.90
C LEU A 186 -28.29 -22.85 4.05
N VAL A 187 -27.48 -23.54 4.84
CA VAL A 187 -27.68 -24.98 5.14
C VAL A 187 -28.95 -25.18 5.95
N ARG A 188 -29.24 -24.34 6.95
CA ARG A 188 -30.51 -24.38 7.69
C ARG A 188 -31.71 -24.05 6.78
N GLY A 189 -31.51 -23.26 5.73
CA GLY A 189 -32.53 -22.99 4.70
C GLY A 189 -32.68 -24.09 3.65
N GLY A 190 -32.05 -25.27 3.84
CA GLY A 190 -32.21 -26.44 2.98
C GLY A 190 -31.15 -26.59 1.86
N ALA A 191 -30.17 -25.71 1.77
CA ALA A 191 -29.08 -25.86 0.80
C ALA A 191 -28.06 -26.92 1.28
N SER A 192 -27.52 -27.73 0.36
CA SER A 192 -26.36 -28.56 0.71
C SER A 192 -25.17 -27.69 1.08
N ARG A 193 -24.29 -28.18 1.99
CA ARG A 193 -23.10 -27.41 2.43
C ARG A 193 -22.21 -27.01 1.25
N ASP A 194 -22.06 -27.85 0.25
CA ASP A 194 -21.30 -27.55 -0.97
C ASP A 194 -21.95 -26.47 -1.84
N SER A 195 -23.27 -26.47 -1.93
CA SER A 195 -24.02 -25.41 -2.62
C SER A 195 -23.93 -24.09 -1.87
N ALA A 196 -24.07 -24.11 -0.53
CA ALA A 196 -23.92 -22.94 0.32
C ALA A 196 -22.51 -22.34 0.22
N MET A 197 -21.47 -23.18 0.26
CA MET A 197 -20.08 -22.73 0.06
C MET A 197 -19.85 -22.10 -1.31
N ARG A 198 -20.42 -22.69 -2.38
CA ARG A 198 -20.35 -22.13 -3.75
C ARG A 198 -21.05 -20.79 -3.85
N LEU A 199 -22.25 -20.66 -3.29
CA LEU A 199 -23.00 -19.41 -3.28
C LEU A 199 -22.28 -18.29 -2.51
N VAL A 200 -21.74 -18.59 -1.32
CA VAL A 200 -20.98 -17.63 -0.53
C VAL A 200 -19.66 -17.26 -1.22
N ARG A 201 -18.99 -18.21 -1.89
CA ARG A 201 -17.79 -17.96 -2.69
C ARG A 201 -18.08 -17.15 -3.95
N ALA A 202 -19.18 -17.38 -4.64
CA ALA A 202 -19.62 -16.60 -5.79
C ALA A 202 -19.98 -15.16 -5.40
N ALA A 203 -20.63 -14.97 -4.24
CA ALA A 203 -20.98 -13.66 -3.69
C ALA A 203 -19.75 -12.87 -3.23
N ALA A 204 -18.66 -13.56 -2.84
CA ALA A 204 -17.37 -12.96 -2.44
C ALA A 204 -16.45 -12.61 -3.64
N GLY A 205 -16.90 -12.74 -4.89
CA GLY A 205 -16.08 -12.63 -6.08
C GLY A 205 -15.43 -13.98 -6.41
N GLY A 206 -15.76 -14.54 -7.57
CA GLY A 206 -15.25 -15.84 -8.04
C GLY A 206 -13.72 -15.90 -8.10
N PRO A 207 -13.11 -17.08 -8.46
CA PRO A 207 -11.67 -17.30 -8.49
C PRO A 207 -10.99 -16.47 -9.60
N GLY A 208 -10.71 -15.20 -9.31
CA GLY A 208 -10.15 -14.18 -10.19
C GLY A 208 -10.01 -12.85 -9.49
N GLY A 209 -10.54 -12.73 -8.27
CA GLY A 209 -10.36 -11.57 -7.39
C GLY A 209 -8.98 -11.54 -6.71
N GLY A 210 -7.92 -11.75 -7.48
CA GLY A 210 -6.56 -11.37 -7.09
C GLY A 210 -6.52 -9.86 -6.98
N GLY A 211 -6.07 -9.34 -5.84
CA GLY A 211 -6.02 -7.95 -5.44
C GLY A 211 -5.58 -6.95 -6.51
N GLY A 212 -6.46 -6.66 -7.42
CA GLY A 212 -6.38 -5.51 -8.30
C GLY A 212 -7.06 -4.36 -7.57
N GLY A 213 -6.30 -3.31 -7.27
CA GLY A 213 -6.77 -2.11 -6.64
C GLY A 213 -7.97 -1.51 -7.36
N GLY A 214 -9.14 -1.95 -6.98
CA GLY A 214 -10.37 -1.26 -7.26
C GLY A 214 -10.40 -0.05 -6.33
N GLY A 215 -10.17 1.15 -6.86
CA GLY A 215 -10.45 2.40 -6.19
C GLY A 215 -11.94 2.52 -5.87
N GLY A 216 -12.38 1.81 -4.84
CA GLY A 216 -13.61 2.09 -4.15
C GLY A 216 -13.34 3.30 -3.28
N PHE A 217 -14.07 4.36 -3.53
CA PHE A 217 -14.07 5.56 -2.72
C PHE A 217 -14.32 5.16 -1.26
N GLY A 218 -13.31 5.26 -0.39
CA GLY A 218 -13.49 5.18 1.06
C GLY A 218 -12.93 3.96 1.80
N GLY A 219 -12.32 2.97 1.13
CA GLY A 219 -11.61 1.89 1.82
C GLY A 219 -10.10 2.12 1.81
N GLY A 220 -9.47 2.39 2.94
CA GLY A 220 -8.02 2.47 3.06
C GLY A 220 -7.38 1.23 2.43
N ALA A 221 -6.53 1.41 1.43
CA ALA A 221 -5.85 0.32 0.77
C ALA A 221 -5.02 -0.43 1.84
N ARG A 222 -5.29 -1.73 2.01
CA ARG A 222 -4.51 -2.58 2.93
C ARG A 222 -3.04 -2.50 2.53
N ARG A 223 -2.17 -2.23 3.50
CA ARG A 223 -0.72 -2.22 3.26
C ARG A 223 -0.28 -3.59 2.74
N PRO A 224 0.50 -3.64 1.64
CA PRO A 224 0.97 -4.92 1.11
C PRO A 224 1.84 -5.61 2.15
N ARG A 225 1.61 -6.90 2.33
CA ARG A 225 2.35 -7.74 3.26
C ARG A 225 3.64 -8.24 2.60
N VAL A 226 4.74 -8.23 3.34
CA VAL A 226 6.02 -8.76 2.89
C VAL A 226 5.96 -10.30 2.88
N PRO A 227 6.25 -10.97 1.74
CA PRO A 227 6.33 -12.42 1.70
C PRO A 227 7.44 -12.96 2.59
N ASN A 228 7.21 -14.12 3.24
CA ASN A 228 8.17 -14.78 4.12
C ASN A 228 8.24 -16.29 3.90
N ARG A 229 8.25 -16.71 2.64
CA ARG A 229 8.40 -18.11 2.24
C ARG A 229 9.87 -18.49 2.21
N ALA A 230 10.19 -19.78 2.42
CA ALA A 230 11.52 -20.30 2.13
C ALA A 230 11.85 -20.15 0.64
N GLY A 231 13.11 -19.86 0.32
CA GLY A 231 13.58 -19.62 -1.04
C GLY A 231 13.42 -18.18 -1.49
N LEU A 232 13.27 -17.94 -2.79
CA LEU A 232 13.21 -16.61 -3.40
C LEU A 232 11.84 -15.96 -3.17
N ASN A 233 11.87 -14.76 -2.63
CA ASN A 233 10.73 -13.88 -2.44
C ASN A 233 10.90 -12.60 -3.24
N THR A 234 9.78 -11.95 -3.58
CA THR A 234 9.78 -10.67 -4.27
C THR A 234 8.82 -9.70 -3.59
N PHE A 235 9.19 -8.44 -3.52
CA PHE A 235 8.37 -7.36 -3.02
C PHE A 235 8.58 -6.12 -3.89
N ALA A 236 7.52 -5.36 -4.17
CA ALA A 236 7.61 -4.14 -4.97
C ALA A 236 7.14 -2.93 -4.17
N TRP A 237 7.98 -1.89 -4.10
CA TRP A 237 7.59 -0.57 -3.63
C TRP A 237 7.02 0.22 -4.81
N ASN A 238 5.81 0.70 -4.67
CA ASN A 238 5.11 1.50 -5.67
C ASN A 238 5.66 2.93 -5.84
N LEU A 239 6.84 3.21 -5.30
CA LEU A 239 7.52 4.50 -5.27
C LEU A 239 6.73 5.62 -4.57
N ARG A 240 5.69 5.32 -3.79
CA ARG A 240 4.92 6.36 -3.10
C ARG A 240 5.41 6.60 -1.68
N TYR A 241 5.35 7.85 -1.31
CA TYR A 241 5.45 8.29 0.08
C TYR A 241 4.16 7.97 0.82
N PRO A 242 4.16 7.98 2.17
CA PRO A 242 2.95 7.73 2.95
C PRO A 242 1.80 8.65 2.57
N ASP A 243 0.60 8.10 2.63
CA ASP A 243 -0.64 8.85 2.42
C ASP A 243 -0.84 9.93 3.49
N ALA A 244 -1.67 10.93 3.21
CA ALA A 244 -2.15 11.84 4.23
C ALA A 244 -2.97 11.07 5.27
N VAL A 245 -2.94 11.55 6.52
CA VAL A 245 -3.77 10.98 7.59
C VAL A 245 -5.24 11.01 7.17
N SER A 246 -5.92 9.89 7.39
CA SER A 246 -7.35 9.72 7.17
C SER A 246 -8.07 9.55 8.51
N PHE A 247 -9.41 9.53 8.50
CA PHE A 247 -10.25 9.19 9.65
C PHE A 247 -11.47 8.37 9.18
N ASP A 248 -12.11 7.70 10.11
CA ASP A 248 -13.28 6.86 9.81
C ASP A 248 -14.39 7.68 9.14
N ASN A 249 -14.95 7.13 8.06
CA ASN A 249 -15.99 7.75 7.23
C ASN A 249 -15.55 9.07 6.57
N LEU A 250 -14.25 9.22 6.26
CA LEU A 250 -13.79 10.32 5.41
C LEU A 250 -14.36 10.17 4.01
N ILE A 251 -15.16 11.14 3.59
CA ILE A 251 -15.71 11.24 2.24
C ILE A 251 -15.08 12.45 1.55
N MET A 252 -14.49 12.21 0.39
CA MET A 252 -13.88 13.23 -0.47
C MET A 252 -14.44 13.14 -1.88
N TRP A 253 -14.60 14.27 -2.54
CA TRP A 253 -15.05 14.38 -3.93
C TRP A 253 -13.89 14.74 -4.85
N ALA A 254 -13.63 13.92 -5.86
CA ALA A 254 -12.54 14.12 -6.84
C ALA A 254 -11.16 14.35 -6.19
N ALA A 255 -10.97 13.92 -4.96
CA ALA A 255 -9.76 14.04 -4.17
C ALA A 255 -9.50 12.74 -3.40
N ASN A 256 -8.28 12.57 -2.93
CA ASN A 256 -7.88 11.42 -2.13
C ASN A 256 -6.70 11.77 -1.22
N THR A 257 -6.34 10.87 -0.32
CA THR A 257 -5.22 11.03 0.61
C THR A 257 -3.91 10.44 0.11
N THR A 258 -3.86 9.93 -1.10
CA THR A 258 -2.72 9.17 -1.64
C THR A 258 -1.43 10.00 -1.65
N GLY A 259 -0.37 9.42 -1.12
CA GLY A 259 0.95 10.05 -1.07
C GLY A 259 1.60 10.20 -2.45
N PRO A 260 2.47 11.20 -2.63
CA PRO A 260 3.13 11.47 -3.90
C PRO A 260 4.13 10.37 -4.29
N VAL A 261 4.37 10.26 -5.59
CA VAL A 261 5.42 9.38 -6.15
C VAL A 261 6.79 10.00 -5.93
N ALA A 262 7.75 9.22 -5.45
CA ALA A 262 9.13 9.61 -5.24
C ALA A 262 9.76 10.25 -6.50
N PRO A 263 10.49 11.37 -6.41
CA PRO A 263 11.19 11.95 -7.54
C PRO A 263 12.34 11.05 -8.00
N PRO A 264 12.87 11.22 -9.23
CA PRO A 264 14.09 10.57 -9.65
C PRO A 264 15.22 10.84 -8.66
N GLY A 265 16.02 9.80 -8.36
CA GLY A 265 17.09 9.94 -7.38
C GLY A 265 17.55 8.62 -6.78
N THR A 266 18.43 8.72 -5.80
CA THR A 266 18.97 7.57 -5.08
C THR A 266 18.15 7.32 -3.82
N TYR A 267 17.78 6.07 -3.64
CA TYR A 267 17.06 5.52 -2.49
C TYR A 267 17.82 4.31 -1.96
N ALA A 268 17.38 3.79 -0.84
CA ALA A 268 17.89 2.54 -0.30
C ALA A 268 16.73 1.65 0.16
N VAL A 269 16.96 0.33 0.09
CA VAL A 269 16.10 -0.68 0.69
C VAL A 269 16.88 -1.43 1.74
N LYS A 270 16.29 -1.58 2.93
CA LYS A 270 16.84 -2.36 4.03
C LYS A 270 15.91 -3.54 4.31
N LEU A 271 16.45 -4.74 4.18
CA LEU A 271 15.82 -5.98 4.63
C LEU A 271 16.28 -6.28 6.05
N THR A 272 15.35 -6.55 6.95
CA THR A 272 15.63 -7.08 8.28
C THR A 272 14.92 -8.43 8.44
N ALA A 273 15.67 -9.47 8.72
CA ALA A 273 15.17 -10.81 8.98
C ALA A 273 16.03 -11.49 10.05
N ASN A 274 15.42 -12.17 11.03
CA ASN A 274 16.13 -12.85 12.13
C ASN A 274 17.10 -11.94 12.93
N GLY A 275 16.78 -10.66 13.05
CA GLY A 275 17.63 -9.69 13.75
C GLY A 275 18.82 -9.16 12.93
N GLU A 276 19.08 -9.73 11.77
CA GLU A 276 20.12 -9.24 10.83
C GLU A 276 19.51 -8.29 9.80
N SER A 277 20.29 -7.29 9.41
CA SER A 277 19.88 -6.30 8.40
C SER A 277 20.88 -6.21 7.26
N GLN A 278 20.37 -6.07 6.05
CA GLN A 278 21.14 -5.83 4.84
C GLN A 278 20.52 -4.66 4.09
N THR A 279 21.38 -3.78 3.52
CA THR A 279 20.91 -2.60 2.79
C THR A 279 21.45 -2.62 1.37
N GLN A 280 20.61 -2.28 0.40
CA GLN A 280 20.97 -2.12 -1.00
C GLN A 280 20.50 -0.76 -1.52
N ARG A 281 21.24 -0.22 -2.49
CA ARG A 281 20.90 1.03 -3.17
C ARG A 281 19.87 0.75 -4.27
N ILE A 282 18.91 1.68 -4.43
CA ILE A 282 17.95 1.73 -5.53
C ILE A 282 18.13 3.06 -6.26
N LEU A 283 18.27 3.03 -7.58
CA LEU A 283 18.19 4.23 -8.42
C LEU A 283 16.79 4.31 -9.03
N VAL A 284 16.07 5.38 -8.73
CA VAL A 284 14.77 5.69 -9.36
C VAL A 284 15.03 6.65 -10.51
N LYS A 285 14.63 6.25 -11.72
CA LYS A 285 14.76 7.02 -12.96
C LYS A 285 13.40 7.54 -13.39
N LYS A 286 13.39 8.66 -14.10
CA LYS A 286 12.18 9.15 -14.78
C LYS A 286 11.75 8.20 -15.91
N ASP A 287 10.49 8.25 -16.30
CA ASP A 287 10.02 7.58 -17.51
C ASP A 287 10.80 8.14 -18.74
N PRO A 288 11.50 7.29 -19.51
CA PRO A 288 12.26 7.76 -20.67
C PRO A 288 11.39 8.36 -21.77
N ARG A 289 10.09 8.07 -21.79
CA ARG A 289 9.11 8.62 -22.74
C ARG A 289 8.66 10.03 -22.37
N GLY A 290 8.84 10.42 -21.10
CA GLY A 290 8.44 11.73 -20.57
C GLY A 290 9.45 12.84 -20.91
N THR A 291 8.95 14.04 -21.19
CA THR A 291 9.77 15.23 -21.49
C THR A 291 10.14 16.05 -20.24
N ALA A 292 9.47 15.81 -19.10
CA ALA A 292 9.76 16.50 -17.84
C ALA A 292 11.21 16.29 -17.40
N THR A 293 11.84 17.33 -16.88
CA THR A 293 13.18 17.24 -16.29
C THR A 293 13.10 16.72 -14.85
N ASP A 294 14.22 16.21 -14.32
CA ASP A 294 14.28 15.81 -12.90
C ASP A 294 13.95 16.98 -11.96
N ALA A 295 14.32 18.22 -12.35
CA ALA A 295 13.98 19.42 -11.60
C ALA A 295 12.46 19.73 -11.62
N ASP A 296 11.76 19.42 -12.71
CA ASP A 296 10.31 19.58 -12.80
C ASP A 296 9.59 18.55 -11.91
N LEU A 297 10.06 17.31 -11.95
CA LEU A 297 9.52 16.23 -11.12
C LEU A 297 9.79 16.45 -9.62
N LEU A 298 10.95 17.03 -9.28
CA LEU A 298 11.25 17.41 -7.91
C LEU A 298 10.36 18.56 -7.44
N ALA A 299 10.12 19.57 -8.29
CA ALA A 299 9.23 20.68 -7.98
C ALA A 299 7.78 20.18 -7.76
N GLN A 300 7.31 19.27 -8.62
CA GLN A 300 6.01 18.61 -8.46
C GLN A 300 5.93 17.83 -7.15
N PHE A 301 6.93 17.02 -6.86
CA PHE A 301 6.98 16.25 -5.62
C PHE A 301 6.93 17.14 -4.39
N ASN A 302 7.72 18.22 -4.35
CA ASN A 302 7.74 19.15 -3.20
C ASN A 302 6.38 19.80 -2.96
N LEU A 303 5.68 20.21 -4.01
CA LEU A 303 4.33 20.75 -3.87
C LEU A 303 3.34 19.67 -3.39
N LEU A 304 3.40 18.47 -3.96
CA LEU A 304 2.53 17.36 -3.55
C LEU A 304 2.76 16.92 -2.10
N ILE A 305 4.02 16.93 -1.60
CA ILE A 305 4.32 16.68 -0.19
C ILE A 305 3.71 17.76 0.70
N ALA A 306 3.87 19.05 0.33
CA ALA A 306 3.29 20.15 1.10
C ALA A 306 1.75 20.05 1.16
N ILE A 307 1.10 19.70 0.06
CA ILE A 307 -0.35 19.48 0.01
C ILE A 307 -0.76 18.30 0.89
N ARG A 308 -0.05 17.14 0.78
CA ARG A 308 -0.29 15.96 1.61
C ARG A 308 -0.18 16.28 3.09
N ASP A 309 0.85 17.03 3.49
CA ASP A 309 1.08 17.42 4.88
C ASP A 309 -0.01 18.36 5.37
N LYS A 310 -0.43 19.32 4.56
CA LYS A 310 -1.54 20.22 4.90
C LYS A 310 -2.89 19.49 4.98
N THR A 311 -3.14 18.52 4.09
CA THR A 311 -4.30 17.63 4.19
C THR A 311 -4.26 16.82 5.49
N THR A 312 -3.08 16.33 5.89
CA THR A 312 -2.88 15.65 7.17
C THR A 312 -3.21 16.56 8.36
N GLU A 313 -2.77 17.82 8.35
CA GLU A 313 -3.07 18.77 9.40
C GLU A 313 -4.58 19.05 9.48
N ALA A 314 -5.24 19.24 8.35
CA ALA A 314 -6.69 19.45 8.27
C ALA A 314 -7.46 18.23 8.83
N ASN A 315 -7.09 17.02 8.41
CA ASN A 315 -7.74 15.81 8.88
C ASN A 315 -7.48 15.53 10.37
N ASN A 316 -6.29 15.87 10.88
CA ASN A 316 -5.97 15.80 12.30
C ASN A 316 -6.78 16.82 13.13
N ALA A 317 -7.10 17.99 12.59
CA ALA A 317 -8.00 18.94 13.25
C ALA A 317 -9.41 18.35 13.41
N VAL A 318 -9.93 17.68 12.39
CA VAL A 318 -11.22 16.96 12.47
C VAL A 318 -11.17 15.84 13.52
N ARG A 319 -10.11 15.02 13.53
CA ARG A 319 -9.91 13.96 14.55
C ARG A 319 -9.89 14.57 15.96
N MET A 320 -9.17 15.67 16.14
CA MET A 320 -9.06 16.37 17.43
C MET A 320 -10.42 16.89 17.89
N ALA A 321 -11.21 17.50 17.00
CA ALA A 321 -12.56 17.98 17.30
C ALA A 321 -13.49 16.82 17.73
N ARG A 322 -13.48 15.70 16.99
CA ARG A 322 -14.28 14.51 17.29
C ARG A 322 -13.88 13.87 18.61
N ASN A 323 -12.58 13.73 18.86
CA ASN A 323 -12.05 13.19 20.13
C ASN A 323 -12.43 14.06 21.30
N MET A 324 -12.33 15.39 21.16
CA MET A 324 -12.73 16.31 22.21
C MET A 324 -14.22 16.20 22.51
N ARG A 325 -15.07 16.14 21.49
CA ARG A 325 -16.53 15.97 21.64
C ARG A 325 -16.86 14.67 22.39
N TRP A 326 -16.22 13.57 22.01
CA TRP A 326 -16.42 12.29 22.68
C TRP A 326 -16.01 12.35 24.16
N ASN A 327 -14.81 12.89 24.45
CA ASN A 327 -14.30 13.00 25.81
C ASN A 327 -15.16 13.92 26.68
N VAL A 328 -15.62 15.06 26.14
CA VAL A 328 -16.53 15.99 26.85
C VAL A 328 -17.83 15.27 27.19
N ASN A 329 -18.45 14.56 26.26
CA ASN A 329 -19.69 13.83 26.49
C ASN A 329 -19.52 12.74 27.57
N ASP A 330 -18.43 11.98 27.52
CA ASP A 330 -18.10 10.96 28.51
C ASP A 330 -17.94 11.56 29.92
N ARG A 331 -17.23 12.68 30.05
CA ARG A 331 -17.03 13.37 31.34
C ARG A 331 -18.31 14.01 31.86
N THR A 332 -19.10 14.62 30.97
CA THR A 332 -20.41 15.18 31.33
C THR A 332 -21.33 14.13 31.96
N GLY A 333 -21.34 12.91 31.44
CA GLY A 333 -22.14 11.81 31.98
C GLY A 333 -21.68 11.28 33.36
N LYS A 334 -20.47 11.66 33.79
CA LYS A 334 -19.89 11.21 35.07
C LYS A 334 -19.96 12.27 36.17
N LEU A 335 -20.32 13.48 35.84
CA LEU A 335 -20.48 14.61 36.79
C LEU A 335 -21.94 14.75 37.22
N THR A 336 -22.15 15.18 38.45
CA THR A 336 -23.48 15.43 39.06
C THR A 336 -23.49 16.76 39.83
N GLY A 337 -24.69 17.34 40.00
CA GLY A 337 -24.88 18.56 40.80
C GLY A 337 -24.30 19.83 40.16
N ALA A 338 -23.97 20.84 40.97
CA ALA A 338 -23.46 22.13 40.52
C ALA A 338 -22.20 22.05 39.64
N PRO A 339 -21.19 21.16 39.94
CA PRO A 339 -20.03 21.00 39.06
C PRO A 339 -20.40 20.51 37.64
N ALA A 340 -21.45 19.70 37.50
CA ALA A 340 -21.92 19.24 36.18
C ALA A 340 -22.49 20.40 35.35
N GLU A 341 -23.24 21.30 35.95
CA GLU A 341 -23.83 22.45 35.25
C GLU A 341 -22.75 23.46 34.84
N GLU A 342 -21.78 23.74 35.70
CA GLU A 342 -20.65 24.62 35.38
C GLU A 342 -19.81 24.01 34.23
N PHE A 343 -19.50 22.70 34.30
CA PHE A 343 -18.77 21.98 33.24
C PHE A 343 -19.51 22.05 31.92
N LYS A 344 -20.83 21.78 31.88
CA LYS A 344 -21.67 21.85 30.68
C LYS A 344 -21.65 23.23 30.04
N ALA A 345 -21.73 24.33 30.84
CA ALA A 345 -21.75 25.69 30.34
C ALA A 345 -20.42 26.04 29.64
N ILE A 346 -19.28 25.74 30.28
CA ILE A 346 -17.94 25.98 29.71
C ILE A 346 -17.70 25.07 28.49
N ALA A 347 -17.99 23.79 28.62
CA ALA A 347 -17.82 22.82 27.54
C ALA A 347 -18.72 23.16 26.33
N GLY A 348 -19.96 23.61 26.58
CA GLY A 348 -20.89 24.05 25.53
C GLY A 348 -20.33 25.21 24.69
N THR A 349 -19.73 26.21 25.33
CA THR A 349 -19.07 27.31 24.65
C THR A 349 -17.89 26.82 23.81
N MET A 350 -16.99 26.07 24.40
CA MET A 350 -15.83 25.48 23.70
C MET A 350 -16.28 24.61 22.51
N MET A 351 -17.24 23.72 22.71
CA MET A 351 -17.68 22.80 21.67
C MET A 351 -18.42 23.47 20.52
N LYS A 352 -19.09 24.59 20.75
CA LYS A 352 -19.69 25.40 19.70
C LYS A 352 -18.60 25.95 18.74
N GLU A 353 -17.51 26.50 19.28
CA GLU A 353 -16.39 27.02 18.50
C GLU A 353 -15.61 25.90 17.79
N VAL A 354 -15.31 24.82 18.50
CA VAL A 354 -14.64 23.63 17.95
C VAL A 354 -15.45 23.02 16.79
N THR A 355 -16.77 22.93 16.96
CA THR A 355 -17.66 22.40 15.90
C THR A 355 -17.73 23.34 14.70
N SER A 356 -17.77 24.66 14.92
CA SER A 356 -17.74 25.63 13.83
C SER A 356 -16.45 25.50 13.01
N ALA A 357 -15.29 25.40 13.65
CA ALA A 357 -14.03 25.20 12.96
C ALA A 357 -13.97 23.85 12.22
N GLU A 358 -14.49 22.76 12.82
CA GLU A 358 -14.58 21.45 12.17
C GLU A 358 -15.41 21.51 10.89
N GLN A 359 -16.56 22.19 10.91
CA GLN A 359 -17.49 22.32 9.77
C GLN A 359 -16.92 23.14 8.61
N GLU A 360 -15.97 24.04 8.88
CA GLU A 360 -15.24 24.73 7.82
C GLU A 360 -14.12 23.85 7.24
N VAL A 361 -13.54 22.97 8.03
CA VAL A 361 -12.48 22.05 7.56
C VAL A 361 -13.05 20.85 6.82
N TYR A 362 -14.17 20.27 7.29
CA TYR A 362 -14.75 19.04 6.75
C TYR A 362 -16.28 19.15 6.62
N GLN A 363 -16.82 18.60 5.53
CA GLN A 363 -18.27 18.50 5.34
C GLN A 363 -18.87 17.39 6.22
N THR A 364 -19.37 17.79 7.39
CA THR A 364 -19.90 16.85 8.41
C THR A 364 -21.25 16.23 8.07
N LYS A 365 -21.92 16.71 7.00
CA LYS A 365 -23.22 16.21 6.55
C LYS A 365 -23.12 15.03 5.59
N ASN A 366 -21.91 14.72 5.11
CA ASN A 366 -21.69 13.60 4.20
C ASN A 366 -21.86 12.27 4.94
N GLU A 367 -22.77 11.41 4.46
CA GLU A 367 -23.03 10.04 4.90
C GLU A 367 -22.69 9.02 3.79
N SER A 368 -22.72 9.45 2.54
CA SER A 368 -22.40 8.65 1.37
C SER A 368 -21.43 9.36 0.41
N ASN A 369 -20.79 8.59 -0.47
CA ASN A 369 -19.85 9.13 -1.47
C ASN A 369 -20.51 10.04 -2.53
N GLN A 370 -21.85 10.07 -2.61
CA GLN A 370 -22.60 10.92 -3.52
C GLN A 370 -23.08 12.23 -2.88
N ASP A 371 -23.00 12.35 -1.57
CA ASP A 371 -23.48 13.53 -0.84
C ASP A 371 -22.75 14.84 -1.19
N PRO A 372 -21.48 14.84 -1.64
CA PRO A 372 -20.83 16.06 -2.14
C PRO A 372 -21.55 16.71 -3.33
N LEU A 373 -22.45 16.02 -4.01
CA LEU A 373 -23.33 16.60 -5.01
C LEU A 373 -24.41 17.53 -4.39
N ASN A 374 -24.77 17.31 -3.13
CA ASN A 374 -25.78 18.06 -2.39
C ASN A 374 -25.16 19.02 -1.37
N PHE A 375 -24.01 18.68 -0.82
CA PHE A 375 -23.34 19.47 0.21
C PHE A 375 -21.96 19.90 -0.31
N PRO A 376 -21.64 21.22 -0.34
CA PRO A 376 -20.37 21.69 -0.87
C PRO A 376 -19.19 21.09 -0.13
N ILE A 377 -18.13 20.77 -0.88
CA ILE A 377 -16.85 20.33 -0.30
C ILE A 377 -16.28 21.42 0.61
N LYS A 378 -15.38 21.03 1.51
CA LYS A 378 -14.75 21.89 2.50
C LYS A 378 -13.23 21.85 2.37
N LEU A 379 -12.53 22.64 3.18
CA LEU A 379 -11.10 22.93 3.05
C LEU A 379 -10.21 21.69 2.92
N ASN A 380 -10.46 20.60 3.67
CA ASN A 380 -9.63 19.38 3.55
C ASN A 380 -9.76 18.74 2.16
N ASN A 381 -10.95 18.77 1.57
CA ASN A 381 -11.20 18.26 0.22
C ASN A 381 -10.61 19.20 -0.84
N GLU A 382 -10.75 20.51 -0.65
CA GLU A 382 -10.21 21.51 -1.58
C GLU A 382 -8.69 21.42 -1.65
N VAL A 383 -8.01 21.34 -0.50
CA VAL A 383 -6.55 21.14 -0.44
C VAL A 383 -6.15 19.84 -1.12
N ALA A 384 -6.80 18.71 -0.78
CA ALA A 384 -6.51 17.44 -1.41
C ALA A 384 -6.81 17.42 -2.93
N GLY A 385 -7.79 18.22 -3.37
CA GLY A 385 -8.12 18.41 -4.78
C GLY A 385 -6.99 19.03 -5.59
N VAL A 386 -6.21 19.94 -5.00
CA VAL A 386 -5.01 20.49 -5.64
C VAL A 386 -4.00 19.39 -5.96
N ALA A 387 -3.83 18.39 -5.06
CA ALA A 387 -2.95 17.24 -5.33
C ALA A 387 -3.45 16.42 -6.51
N SER A 388 -4.76 16.21 -6.64
CA SER A 388 -5.35 15.48 -7.77
C SER A 388 -5.04 16.19 -9.09
N TYR A 389 -5.09 17.52 -9.13
CA TYR A 389 -4.75 18.30 -10.30
C TYR A 389 -3.24 18.27 -10.61
N VAL A 390 -2.39 18.53 -9.61
CA VAL A 390 -0.93 18.59 -9.77
C VAL A 390 -0.34 17.22 -10.14
N GLY A 391 -0.96 16.13 -9.67
CA GLY A 391 -0.48 14.76 -9.87
C GLY A 391 -0.99 14.05 -11.13
N GLN A 392 -1.77 14.70 -12.00
CA GLN A 392 -2.37 14.05 -13.19
C GLN A 392 -1.36 13.63 -14.25
N GLY A 393 -0.18 14.21 -14.27
CA GLY A 393 0.87 13.91 -15.24
C GLY A 393 2.26 14.25 -14.69
N GLU A 394 3.27 14.12 -15.52
CA GLU A 394 4.66 14.45 -15.18
C GLU A 394 5.04 15.79 -15.78
N TYR A 395 4.96 16.86 -14.98
CA TYR A 395 5.30 18.23 -15.40
C TYR A 395 5.60 19.12 -14.18
N ARG A 396 6.22 20.29 -14.43
CA ARG A 396 6.39 21.33 -13.42
C ARG A 396 5.02 21.90 -13.05
N PRO A 397 4.65 22.03 -11.77
CA PRO A 397 3.41 22.65 -11.37
C PRO A 397 3.30 24.09 -11.88
N THR A 398 2.10 24.50 -12.23
CA THR A 398 1.82 25.86 -12.69
C THR A 398 1.90 26.87 -11.54
N LYS A 399 2.11 28.15 -11.83
CA LYS A 399 2.06 29.21 -10.83
C LYS A 399 0.73 29.26 -10.10
N GLN A 400 -0.37 29.00 -10.80
CA GLN A 400 -1.72 28.96 -10.26
C GLN A 400 -1.88 27.84 -9.22
N ALA A 401 -1.28 26.67 -9.43
CA ALA A 401 -1.33 25.57 -8.46
C ALA A 401 -0.68 25.97 -7.13
N TYR A 402 0.46 26.65 -7.17
CA TYR A 402 1.10 27.18 -5.96
C TYR A 402 0.25 28.27 -5.29
N GLN A 403 -0.31 29.19 -6.06
CA GLN A 403 -1.14 30.27 -5.53
C GLN A 403 -2.37 29.72 -4.81
N VAL A 404 -3.14 28.85 -5.46
CA VAL A 404 -4.35 28.24 -4.86
C VAL A 404 -3.98 27.44 -3.60
N PHE A 405 -2.86 26.70 -3.63
CA PHE A 405 -2.42 25.97 -2.43
C PHE A 405 -2.10 26.92 -1.27
N GLU A 406 -1.39 28.04 -1.49
CA GLU A 406 -1.07 28.98 -0.42
C GLU A 406 -2.32 29.70 0.12
N GLU A 407 -3.29 30.02 -0.72
CA GLU A 407 -4.58 30.59 -0.29
C GLU A 407 -5.35 29.59 0.61
N LEU A 408 -5.49 28.34 0.18
CA LEU A 408 -6.17 27.29 0.96
C LEU A 408 -5.43 26.97 2.27
N LYS A 409 -4.11 26.97 2.26
CA LYS A 409 -3.28 26.75 3.44
C LYS A 409 -3.55 27.81 4.52
N VAL A 410 -3.67 29.08 4.14
CA VAL A 410 -3.99 30.19 5.07
C VAL A 410 -5.36 29.96 5.73
N GLU A 411 -6.36 29.53 4.96
CA GLU A 411 -7.70 29.29 5.51
C GLU A 411 -7.72 28.04 6.42
N VAL A 412 -7.01 26.96 6.06
CA VAL A 412 -6.84 25.78 6.95
C VAL A 412 -6.15 26.18 8.25
N ASP A 413 -5.06 26.94 8.19
CA ASP A 413 -4.31 27.40 9.37
C ASP A 413 -5.17 28.26 10.29
N LYS A 414 -6.02 29.13 9.73
CA LYS A 414 -6.99 29.95 10.47
C LYS A 414 -7.97 29.08 11.27
N GLN A 415 -8.54 28.02 10.65
CA GLN A 415 -9.47 27.14 11.34
C GLN A 415 -8.78 26.27 12.42
N ILE A 416 -7.59 25.76 12.13
CA ILE A 416 -6.79 25.01 13.11
C ILE A 416 -6.45 25.89 14.31
N LYS A 417 -6.08 27.15 14.07
CA LYS A 417 -5.80 28.13 15.12
C LYS A 417 -7.04 28.42 15.96
N ALA A 418 -8.19 28.65 15.34
CA ALA A 418 -9.46 28.88 16.04
C ALA A 418 -9.81 27.71 16.96
N LEU A 419 -9.73 26.45 16.45
CA LEU A 419 -9.97 25.24 17.19
C LEU A 419 -9.03 25.11 18.41
N LYS A 420 -7.73 25.29 18.20
CA LYS A 420 -6.74 25.22 19.30
C LYS A 420 -6.94 26.32 20.32
N SER A 421 -7.16 27.59 19.90
CA SER A 421 -7.37 28.72 20.82
C SER A 421 -8.60 28.51 21.69
N SER A 422 -9.69 27.93 21.16
CA SER A 422 -10.88 27.63 21.97
C SER A 422 -10.58 26.55 23.03
N MET A 423 -9.82 25.52 22.66
CA MET A 423 -9.39 24.48 23.62
C MET A 423 -8.47 25.08 24.69
N ASP A 424 -7.45 25.82 24.30
CA ASP A 424 -6.47 26.41 25.22
C ASP A 424 -7.12 27.35 26.26
N ALA A 425 -8.16 28.12 25.87
CA ALA A 425 -8.89 29.03 26.74
C ALA A 425 -9.80 28.28 27.74
N ASN A 426 -10.34 27.12 27.39
CA ASN A 426 -11.38 26.48 28.18
C ASN A 426 -10.91 25.20 28.92
N LEU A 427 -9.94 24.44 28.36
CA LEU A 427 -9.46 23.20 28.99
C LEU A 427 -8.92 23.39 30.42
N PRO A 428 -8.17 24.45 30.77
CA PRO A 428 -7.73 24.64 32.16
C PRO A 428 -8.89 24.70 33.16
N LYS A 429 -10.00 25.37 32.80
CA LYS A 429 -11.20 25.49 33.64
C LYS A 429 -11.93 24.16 33.75
N LEU A 430 -12.15 23.49 32.63
CA LEU A 430 -12.79 22.15 32.60
C LEU A 430 -11.99 21.12 33.38
N ASN A 431 -10.67 21.11 33.24
CA ASN A 431 -9.79 20.19 33.95
C ASN A 431 -9.71 20.48 35.46
N ALA A 432 -9.88 21.73 35.90
CA ALA A 432 -9.99 22.05 37.31
C ALA A 432 -11.23 21.39 37.95
N ILE A 433 -12.38 21.45 37.27
CA ILE A 433 -13.61 20.78 37.71
C ILE A 433 -13.42 19.27 37.73
N LEU A 434 -12.82 18.67 36.68
CA LEU A 434 -12.58 17.24 36.62
C LEU A 434 -11.63 16.74 37.72
N ARG A 435 -10.54 17.46 37.97
CA ARG A 435 -9.61 17.15 39.09
C ARG A 435 -10.32 17.16 40.46
N ALA A 436 -11.13 18.19 40.69
CA ALA A 436 -11.90 18.28 41.94
C ALA A 436 -12.89 17.12 42.11
N ALA A 437 -13.39 16.59 40.99
CA ALA A 437 -14.28 15.41 40.97
C ALA A 437 -13.54 14.06 40.89
N GLY A 438 -12.21 14.03 40.92
CA GLY A 438 -11.41 12.80 40.77
C GLY A 438 -11.50 12.13 39.39
N LEU A 439 -11.87 12.89 38.38
CA LEU A 439 -12.04 12.38 37.00
C LEU A 439 -10.80 12.68 36.15
N GLN A 440 -10.60 11.87 35.12
CA GLN A 440 -9.51 12.06 34.15
C GLN A 440 -9.68 13.36 33.35
N GLU A 441 -8.62 14.13 33.23
CA GLU A 441 -8.57 15.40 32.50
C GLU A 441 -8.80 15.22 30.98
N LEU A 442 -9.34 16.26 30.37
CA LEU A 442 -9.43 16.39 28.91
C LEU A 442 -8.06 16.77 28.36
N LYS A 443 -7.65 16.08 27.29
CA LYS A 443 -6.43 16.41 26.52
C LYS A 443 -6.74 16.36 25.02
N PRO A 444 -6.25 17.34 24.23
CA PRO A 444 -6.32 17.25 22.78
C PRO A 444 -5.57 16.01 22.29
N SER A 445 -6.20 15.23 21.42
CA SER A 445 -5.60 14.05 20.82
C SER A 445 -6.04 13.94 19.36
N THR A 446 -5.11 13.50 18.52
CA THR A 446 -5.36 13.15 17.13
C THR A 446 -5.40 11.62 16.93
N GLU A 447 -5.23 10.85 17.99
CA GLU A 447 -5.40 9.39 17.94
C GLU A 447 -6.86 9.07 17.62
N GLU A 448 -7.08 8.12 16.73
CA GLU A 448 -8.43 7.72 16.36
C GLU A 448 -9.08 6.98 17.53
N ILE A 449 -10.20 7.53 18.04
CA ILE A 449 -11.00 6.83 19.05
C ILE A 449 -11.73 5.69 18.30
N LYS A 450 -11.24 4.46 18.52
CA LYS A 450 -11.99 3.28 18.09
C LYS A 450 -13.14 3.10 19.07
N PRO A 451 -14.40 3.26 18.66
CA PRO A 451 -15.52 3.00 19.55
C PRO A 451 -15.40 1.57 20.07
N GLN A 452 -15.35 1.41 21.41
CA GLN A 452 -15.54 0.08 22.00
C GLN A 452 -16.93 -0.39 21.56
N ARG A 453 -16.97 -1.27 20.56
CA ARG A 453 -18.22 -1.93 20.18
C ARG A 453 -18.66 -2.72 21.40
N PRO A 454 -19.91 -2.62 21.86
CA PRO A 454 -20.38 -3.41 22.98
C PRO A 454 -20.07 -4.88 22.70
N ASN A 455 -19.45 -5.55 23.67
CA ASN A 455 -19.33 -7.00 23.63
C ASN A 455 -20.73 -7.54 23.46
N VAL A 456 -21.06 -8.03 22.27
CA VAL A 456 -22.24 -8.84 22.08
C VAL A 456 -21.95 -10.13 22.86
N VAL A 457 -22.39 -10.15 24.09
CA VAL A 457 -22.43 -11.37 24.89
C VAL A 457 -23.39 -12.30 24.15
N SER A 458 -22.84 -13.42 23.69
CA SER A 458 -23.49 -14.52 23.00
C SER A 458 -24.67 -15.09 23.76
#